data_16f5fdf785c39d5ff978c574c20e4331
#
_entry.id   16f5fdf785c39d5ff978c574c20e4331
#
_cell.length_a   1.000
_cell.length_b   1.000
_cell.length_c   1.000
_cell.angle_alpha   90.00
_cell.angle_beta   90.00
_cell.angle_gamma   90.00
#
_symmetry.space_group_name_H-M   'P 1'
#
loop_
_entity.id
_entity.type
_entity.pdbx_description
1 polymer ?
#
loop_
_entity_poly.entity_id
_entity_poly.type
_entity_poly.pdbx_seq_one_letter_code
_entity_poly.pdbx_strand_id
1 'polypeptide(L)'
;MENVFTVTLPNGRTQKGLIFETEQAKMNLVLMTGMGEHSGRYEELAKYLNEKGINVYVLDAVAQGLNAPKVEDQEKWYEGAFDDNVTAANLKVEEVKKANNLPTCLMGHSMGSFMVQRYLQLFPNTVNKAIICGSDKMPRMKAFFGFLLASMLVNKGNFDQPNKMLSASGTDSYSKAVKNAKTPKDWLSYNEENVQKYLNDPYCGAPTTGGFWKEFLRGLKAITTRKEIKKVSKDENLLIIAGEEDPVGRFGKGPRELHWMYQKLGVKKVKLKMFDHMRHEIHNEIGKEAVWTLISKFLLA
;
A
#
# COMPACT_ATOMS: atom_id res chain seq x y z
N MET A 1 10.22 -8.06 21.61
CA MET A 1 10.06 -6.73 20.96
C MET A 1 11.30 -6.33 20.13
N GLU A 2 12.16 -7.30 19.80
CA GLU A 2 13.41 -7.06 19.06
C GLU A 2 13.21 -6.80 17.55
N ASN A 3 12.02 -7.04 17.01
CA ASN A 3 11.76 -6.93 15.57
C ASN A 3 10.88 -5.72 15.19
N VAL A 4 10.87 -4.66 16.00
CA VAL A 4 10.09 -3.43 15.73
C VAL A 4 11.04 -2.27 15.49
N PHE A 5 10.82 -1.54 14.40
CA PHE A 5 11.50 -0.25 14.18
C PHE A 5 10.56 0.91 14.44
N THR A 6 11.13 2.08 14.69
CA THR A 6 10.41 3.34 14.85
C THR A 6 11.05 4.41 13.98
N VAL A 7 10.25 5.10 13.19
CA VAL A 7 10.65 6.27 12.42
C VAL A 7 10.09 7.52 13.09
N THR A 8 10.93 8.53 13.30
CA THR A 8 10.49 9.84 13.81
C THR A 8 10.37 10.83 12.66
N LEU A 9 9.17 11.33 12.46
CA LEU A 9 8.85 12.33 11.43
C LEU A 9 9.35 13.72 11.81
N PRO A 10 9.55 14.63 10.84
CA PRO A 10 9.97 16.01 11.11
C PRO A 10 9.04 16.80 12.03
N ASN A 11 7.76 16.43 12.10
CA ASN A 11 6.76 17.02 12.99
C ASN A 11 6.77 16.42 14.41
N GLY A 12 7.73 15.54 14.73
CA GLY A 12 7.87 14.86 16.02
C GLY A 12 6.97 13.63 16.23
N ARG A 13 6.09 13.30 15.29
CA ARG A 13 5.29 12.07 15.34
C ARG A 13 6.16 10.87 15.02
N THR A 14 5.73 9.69 15.48
CA THR A 14 6.44 8.43 15.20
C THR A 14 5.55 7.46 14.43
N GLN A 15 6.17 6.64 13.60
CA GLN A 15 5.54 5.47 12.98
C GLN A 15 6.42 4.24 13.20
N LYS A 16 5.78 3.09 13.35
CA LYS A 16 6.41 1.81 13.66
C LYS A 16 6.13 0.81 12.55
N GLY A 17 6.93 -0.24 12.53
CA GLY A 17 6.76 -1.37 11.65
C GLY A 17 7.58 -2.56 12.11
N LEU A 18 7.46 -3.69 11.42
CA LEU A 18 8.20 -4.91 11.70
C LEU A 18 9.47 -5.02 10.86
N ILE A 19 10.49 -5.62 11.46
CA ILE A 19 11.79 -5.93 10.84
C ILE A 19 11.87 -7.44 10.60
N PHE A 20 12.30 -7.82 9.40
CA PHE A 20 12.68 -9.17 9.03
C PHE A 20 14.02 -9.10 8.32
N GLU A 21 15.10 -9.36 9.02
CA GLU A 21 16.48 -9.31 8.50
C GLU A 21 17.07 -10.70 8.31
N THR A 22 18.06 -10.80 7.46
CA THR A 22 18.82 -12.01 7.18
C THR A 22 20.33 -11.71 7.19
N GLU A 23 21.15 -12.65 7.69
CA GLU A 23 22.60 -12.49 7.81
C GLU A 23 23.30 -12.26 6.47
N GLN A 24 22.78 -12.82 5.39
CA GLN A 24 23.35 -12.72 4.05
C GLN A 24 22.57 -11.78 3.14
N ALA A 25 22.16 -10.63 3.66
CA ALA A 25 21.39 -9.67 2.92
C ALA A 25 22.15 -9.12 1.70
N LYS A 26 21.47 -9.08 0.57
CA LYS A 26 21.94 -8.49 -0.70
C LYS A 26 21.15 -7.23 -1.06
N MET A 27 20.03 -7.01 -0.39
CA MET A 27 19.09 -5.96 -0.71
C MET A 27 18.17 -5.66 0.48
N ASN A 28 17.67 -4.43 0.55
CA ASN A 28 16.60 -4.01 1.45
C ASN A 28 15.29 -3.80 0.69
N LEU A 29 14.18 -4.20 1.30
CA LEU A 29 12.82 -3.89 0.87
C LEU A 29 12.08 -3.15 1.98
N VAL A 30 11.64 -1.91 1.74
CA VAL A 30 10.66 -1.22 2.59
C VAL A 30 9.28 -1.47 2.00
N LEU A 31 8.33 -1.95 2.81
CA LEU A 31 6.98 -2.29 2.37
C LEU A 31 5.95 -1.48 3.14
N MET A 32 5.02 -0.85 2.42
CA MET A 32 3.90 -0.09 2.96
C MET A 32 2.62 -0.91 2.90
N THR A 33 1.94 -1.05 4.04
CA THR A 33 0.71 -1.86 4.19
C THR A 33 -0.51 -1.24 3.49
N GLY A 34 -1.54 -2.05 3.29
CA GLY A 34 -2.85 -1.61 2.81
C GLY A 34 -3.71 -0.96 3.89
N MET A 35 -4.96 -0.67 3.53
CA MET A 35 -5.96 -0.12 4.44
C MET A 35 -6.57 -1.22 5.31
N GLY A 36 -6.73 -0.96 6.61
CA GLY A 36 -7.36 -1.88 7.54
C GLY A 36 -6.61 -3.20 7.69
N GLU A 37 -5.29 -3.14 7.66
CA GLU A 37 -4.39 -4.27 7.89
C GLU A 37 -3.12 -3.83 8.62
N HIS A 38 -2.22 -4.76 8.91
CA HIS A 38 -0.99 -4.48 9.63
C HIS A 38 0.19 -5.33 9.13
N SER A 39 1.40 -4.94 9.55
CA SER A 39 2.67 -5.52 9.14
C SER A 39 2.79 -7.03 9.38
N GLY A 40 2.15 -7.59 10.41
CA GLY A 40 2.16 -9.03 10.69
C GLY A 40 1.58 -9.90 9.56
N ARG A 41 0.73 -9.34 8.71
CA ARG A 41 0.13 -10.06 7.57
C ARG A 41 1.12 -10.33 6.42
N TYR A 42 2.30 -9.72 6.48
CA TYR A 42 3.38 -9.88 5.50
C TYR A 42 4.48 -10.82 5.96
N GLU A 43 4.33 -11.46 7.13
CA GLU A 43 5.38 -12.30 7.73
C GLU A 43 5.80 -13.47 6.82
N GLU A 44 4.84 -14.17 6.19
CA GLU A 44 5.16 -15.29 5.31
C GLU A 44 5.93 -14.83 4.06
N LEU A 45 5.52 -13.72 3.44
CA LEU A 45 6.25 -13.12 2.32
C LEU A 45 7.65 -12.66 2.76
N ALA A 46 7.76 -12.02 3.93
CA ALA A 46 9.03 -11.53 4.44
C ALA A 46 10.01 -12.66 4.71
N LYS A 47 9.57 -13.76 5.35
CA LYS A 47 10.39 -14.95 5.57
C LYS A 47 10.88 -15.56 4.26
N TYR A 48 10.00 -15.70 3.27
CA TYR A 48 10.40 -16.18 1.94
C TYR A 48 11.46 -15.27 1.29
N LEU A 49 11.30 -13.94 1.40
CA LEU A 49 12.27 -12.99 0.86
C LEU A 49 13.60 -13.02 1.63
N ASN A 50 13.57 -13.23 2.94
CA ASN A 50 14.79 -13.43 3.75
C ASN A 50 15.61 -14.63 3.26
N GLU A 51 14.97 -15.76 2.91
CA GLU A 51 15.64 -16.93 2.34
C GLU A 51 16.34 -16.62 1.00
N LYS A 52 15.94 -15.56 0.31
CA LYS A 52 16.56 -15.08 -0.94
C LYS A 52 17.62 -13.99 -0.69
N GLY A 53 17.89 -13.63 0.57
CA GLY A 53 18.85 -12.60 0.93
C GLY A 53 18.28 -11.18 0.82
N ILE A 54 17.02 -10.98 1.13
CA ILE A 54 16.36 -9.67 1.11
C ILE A 54 15.88 -9.32 2.51
N ASN A 55 16.41 -8.25 3.10
CA ASN A 55 15.86 -7.67 4.32
C ASN A 55 14.50 -7.03 4.03
N VAL A 56 13.52 -7.20 4.91
CA VAL A 56 12.19 -6.64 4.74
C VAL A 56 11.81 -5.81 5.96
N TYR A 57 11.38 -4.58 5.72
CA TYR A 57 10.91 -3.62 6.72
C TYR A 57 9.48 -3.25 6.37
N VAL A 58 8.52 -3.77 7.13
CA VAL A 58 7.10 -3.56 6.86
C VAL A 58 6.58 -2.43 7.74
N LEU A 59 6.26 -1.29 7.13
CA LEU A 59 5.78 -0.08 7.81
C LEU A 59 4.26 -0.13 7.95
N ASP A 60 3.76 -0.07 9.17
CA ASP A 60 2.34 0.13 9.45
C ASP A 60 1.94 1.58 9.14
N ALA A 61 0.78 1.76 8.54
CA ALA A 61 0.25 3.09 8.29
C ALA A 61 -0.17 3.79 9.60
N VAL A 62 -0.34 5.10 9.56
CA VAL A 62 -0.88 5.90 10.68
C VAL A 62 -2.17 5.26 11.18
N ALA A 63 -2.28 5.11 12.49
CA ALA A 63 -3.45 4.54 13.17
C ALA A 63 -3.85 3.13 12.66
N GLN A 64 -2.84 2.31 12.31
CA GLN A 64 -3.01 0.90 11.96
C GLN A 64 -1.92 0.06 12.65
N GLY A 65 -2.19 -1.21 12.93
CA GLY A 65 -1.23 -2.14 13.51
C GLY A 65 -0.51 -1.56 14.74
N LEU A 66 0.83 -1.52 14.68
CA LEU A 66 1.69 -0.98 15.75
C LEU A 66 1.50 0.53 16.00
N ASN A 67 0.84 1.25 15.08
CA ASN A 67 0.52 2.67 15.20
C ASN A 67 -0.90 2.95 15.69
N ALA A 68 -1.66 1.90 16.05
CA ALA A 68 -2.92 1.96 16.76
C ALA A 68 -2.75 1.26 18.13
N PRO A 69 -2.38 1.97 19.21
CA PRO A 69 -2.11 1.35 20.51
C PRO A 69 -3.28 0.52 21.07
N LYS A 70 -4.49 0.88 20.68
CA LYS A 70 -5.73 0.18 21.02
C LYS A 70 -6.56 -0.04 19.75
N VAL A 71 -7.40 -1.07 19.78
CA VAL A 71 -8.29 -1.40 18.65
C VAL A 71 -9.18 -0.24 18.26
N GLU A 72 -9.69 0.52 19.25
CA GLU A 72 -10.52 1.70 19.04
C GLU A 72 -9.79 2.92 18.46
N ASP A 73 -8.45 2.89 18.40
CA ASP A 73 -7.64 3.97 17.80
C ASP A 73 -7.39 3.76 16.31
N GLN A 74 -7.78 2.60 15.77
CA GLN A 74 -7.61 2.31 14.36
C GLN A 74 -8.35 3.32 13.47
N GLU A 75 -7.73 3.61 12.32
CA GLU A 75 -8.26 4.48 11.27
C GLU A 75 -8.52 5.93 11.71
N LYS A 76 -8.04 6.37 12.87
CA LYS A 76 -8.09 7.76 13.31
C LYS A 76 -6.91 8.55 12.73
N TRP A 77 -7.01 8.85 11.44
CA TRP A 77 -6.00 9.64 10.77
C TRP A 77 -6.11 11.13 11.14
N TYR A 78 -4.98 11.80 11.25
CA TYR A 78 -4.90 13.25 11.44
C TYR A 78 -4.65 13.96 10.09
N GLU A 79 -4.81 15.27 10.07
CA GLU A 79 -4.54 16.09 8.88
C GLU A 79 -3.05 16.01 8.50
N GLY A 80 -2.77 15.62 7.27
CA GLY A 80 -1.40 15.36 6.77
C GLY A 80 -0.99 13.89 6.79
N ALA A 81 -1.75 12.99 7.43
CA ALA A 81 -1.38 11.59 7.63
C ALA A 81 -1.00 10.84 6.34
N PHE A 82 -1.64 11.14 5.20
CA PHE A 82 -1.27 10.48 3.94
C PHE A 82 0.19 10.77 3.53
N ASP A 83 0.60 12.03 3.53
CA ASP A 83 1.97 12.42 3.15
C ASP A 83 2.98 12.05 4.27
N ASP A 84 2.55 11.99 5.53
CA ASP A 84 3.38 11.53 6.65
C ASP A 84 3.73 10.04 6.50
N ASN A 85 2.79 9.17 6.07
CA ASN A 85 3.08 7.78 5.73
C ASN A 85 4.16 7.66 4.63
N VAL A 86 4.05 8.51 3.61
CA VAL A 86 5.03 8.53 2.50
C VAL A 86 6.40 9.03 2.98
N THR A 87 6.41 10.04 3.86
CA THR A 87 7.63 10.58 4.46
C THR A 87 8.31 9.55 5.37
N ALA A 88 7.53 8.81 6.17
CA ALA A 88 8.05 7.74 7.02
C ALA A 88 8.74 6.65 6.19
N ALA A 89 8.13 6.25 5.08
CA ALA A 89 8.74 5.28 4.17
C ALA A 89 10.08 5.81 3.60
N ASN A 90 10.16 7.09 3.23
CA ASN A 90 11.41 7.70 2.75
C ASN A 90 12.49 7.74 3.84
N LEU A 91 12.12 8.12 5.05
CA LEU A 91 13.07 8.13 6.18
C LEU A 91 13.61 6.73 6.46
N LYS A 92 12.75 5.69 6.42
CA LYS A 92 13.21 4.30 6.58
C LYS A 92 14.09 3.84 5.41
N VAL A 93 13.77 4.21 4.18
CA VAL A 93 14.62 3.94 3.01
C VAL A 93 16.02 4.56 3.20
N GLU A 94 16.11 5.82 3.59
CA GLU A 94 17.38 6.50 3.80
C GLU A 94 18.16 5.91 5.00
N GLU A 95 17.47 5.55 6.08
CA GLU A 95 18.06 4.90 7.25
C GLU A 95 18.74 3.57 6.88
N VAL A 96 18.02 2.65 6.20
CA VAL A 96 18.56 1.33 5.87
C VAL A 96 19.66 1.40 4.82
N LYS A 97 19.57 2.31 3.85
CA LYS A 97 20.65 2.58 2.89
C LYS A 97 21.92 3.02 3.59
N LYS A 98 21.79 3.92 4.57
CA LYS A 98 22.94 4.41 5.34
C LYS A 98 23.53 3.33 6.26
N ALA A 99 22.68 2.46 6.82
CA ALA A 99 23.10 1.43 7.77
C ALA A 99 23.95 0.33 7.12
N ASN A 100 23.62 -0.11 5.90
CA ASN A 100 24.26 -1.28 5.30
C ASN A 100 24.74 -1.09 3.85
N ASN A 101 24.48 0.08 3.25
CA ASN A 101 24.86 0.42 1.86
C ASN A 101 24.35 -0.59 0.80
N LEU A 102 23.27 -1.32 1.10
CA LEU A 102 22.65 -2.24 0.15
C LEU A 102 21.67 -1.51 -0.77
N PRO A 103 21.47 -2.02 -2.01
CA PRO A 103 20.38 -1.56 -2.86
C PRO A 103 19.06 -1.64 -2.09
N THR A 104 18.27 -0.56 -2.15
CA THR A 104 17.02 -0.46 -1.40
C THR A 104 15.86 -0.25 -2.34
N CYS A 105 14.81 -1.04 -2.15
CA CYS A 105 13.58 -1.03 -2.93
C CYS A 105 12.38 -0.65 -2.07
N LEU A 106 11.32 -0.19 -2.73
CA LEU A 106 10.06 0.15 -2.09
C LEU A 106 8.94 -0.71 -2.69
N MET A 107 8.05 -1.23 -1.86
CA MET A 107 6.82 -1.89 -2.27
C MET A 107 5.64 -1.29 -1.52
N GLY A 108 4.48 -1.24 -2.14
CA GLY A 108 3.22 -0.96 -1.45
C GLY A 108 2.10 -1.81 -1.98
N HIS A 109 1.24 -2.26 -1.09
CA HIS A 109 0.05 -3.01 -1.40
C HIS A 109 -1.20 -2.15 -1.19
N SER A 110 -2.19 -2.23 -2.07
CA SER A 110 -3.47 -1.55 -1.91
C SER A 110 -3.30 -0.04 -1.62
N MET A 111 -3.74 0.44 -0.47
CA MET A 111 -3.51 1.81 -0.02
C MET A 111 -2.02 2.19 -0.07
N GLY A 112 -1.13 1.29 0.40
CA GLY A 112 0.32 1.48 0.30
C GLY A 112 0.81 1.64 -1.14
N SER A 113 0.14 1.04 -2.12
CA SER A 113 0.48 1.20 -3.53
C SER A 113 0.20 2.61 -4.08
N PHE A 114 -0.84 3.28 -3.58
CA PHE A 114 -1.08 4.69 -3.87
C PHE A 114 -0.05 5.59 -3.17
N MET A 115 0.39 5.20 -1.97
CA MET A 115 1.49 5.88 -1.27
C MET A 115 2.83 5.71 -2.02
N VAL A 116 3.10 4.55 -2.61
CA VAL A 116 4.26 4.37 -3.51
C VAL A 116 4.16 5.27 -4.74
N GLN A 117 2.98 5.42 -5.36
CA GLN A 117 2.81 6.37 -6.46
C GLN A 117 3.13 7.82 -6.00
N ARG A 118 2.73 8.18 -4.77
CA ARG A 118 3.06 9.50 -4.18
C ARG A 118 4.54 9.62 -3.86
N TYR A 119 5.15 8.56 -3.33
CA TYR A 119 6.58 8.51 -3.05
C TYR A 119 7.42 8.82 -4.28
N LEU A 120 7.13 8.18 -5.41
CA LEU A 120 7.82 8.43 -6.68
C LEU A 120 7.70 9.88 -7.18
N GLN A 121 6.65 10.60 -6.76
CA GLN A 121 6.46 12.02 -7.07
C GLN A 121 7.23 12.95 -6.13
N LEU A 122 7.37 12.59 -4.85
CA LEU A 122 8.01 13.41 -3.82
C LEU A 122 9.52 13.15 -3.73
N PHE A 123 9.92 11.90 -3.90
CA PHE A 123 11.29 11.42 -3.68
C PHE A 123 11.81 10.63 -4.90
N PRO A 124 11.87 11.26 -6.10
CA PRO A 124 12.32 10.56 -7.31
C PRO A 124 13.78 10.09 -7.19
N ASN A 125 14.08 8.92 -7.75
CA ASN A 125 15.42 8.31 -7.78
C ASN A 125 16.03 7.97 -6.39
N THR A 126 15.23 7.89 -5.34
CA THR A 126 15.73 7.54 -4.00
C THR A 126 15.77 6.04 -3.77
N VAL A 127 15.03 5.25 -4.55
CA VAL A 127 15.03 3.78 -4.49
C VAL A 127 15.55 3.18 -5.79
N ASN A 128 16.14 1.99 -5.70
CA ASN A 128 16.64 1.27 -6.87
C ASN A 128 15.51 0.69 -7.73
N LYS A 129 14.43 0.26 -7.09
CA LYS A 129 13.24 -0.32 -7.72
C LYS A 129 12.00 -0.04 -6.88
N ALA A 130 10.84 0.03 -7.52
CA ALA A 130 9.57 0.12 -6.80
C ALA A 130 8.55 -0.90 -7.33
N ILE A 131 7.76 -1.48 -6.41
CA ILE A 131 6.69 -2.44 -6.71
C ILE A 131 5.36 -1.81 -6.30
N ILE A 132 4.44 -1.74 -7.23
CA ILE A 132 3.07 -1.23 -7.05
C ILE A 132 2.13 -2.44 -7.14
N CYS A 133 1.62 -2.90 -6.00
CA CYS A 133 0.83 -4.13 -5.87
C CYS A 133 -0.64 -3.82 -5.56
N GLY A 134 -1.59 -4.44 -6.29
CA GLY A 134 -3.03 -4.29 -6.05
C GLY A 134 -3.52 -2.84 -6.16
N SER A 135 -3.15 -2.16 -7.24
CA SER A 135 -3.32 -0.72 -7.41
C SER A 135 -4.28 -0.35 -8.54
N ASP A 136 -4.62 0.92 -8.60
CA ASP A 136 -5.39 1.52 -9.69
C ASP A 136 -4.71 2.80 -10.22
N LYS A 137 -4.86 3.04 -11.51
CA LYS A 137 -4.75 4.41 -12.02
C LYS A 137 -6.04 5.14 -11.71
N MET A 138 -6.14 5.71 -10.52
CA MET A 138 -7.33 6.44 -10.11
C MET A 138 -7.73 7.51 -11.14
N PRO A 139 -8.97 7.50 -11.67
CA PRO A 139 -9.43 8.56 -12.57
C PRO A 139 -9.42 9.92 -11.88
N ARG A 140 -8.76 10.92 -12.49
CA ARG A 140 -8.56 12.25 -11.90
C ARG A 140 -9.85 12.92 -11.42
N MET A 141 -10.91 12.84 -12.21
CA MET A 141 -12.21 13.44 -11.86
C MET A 141 -12.84 12.73 -10.66
N LYS A 142 -12.72 11.37 -10.60
CA LYS A 142 -13.22 10.59 -9.45
C LYS A 142 -12.48 10.99 -8.18
N ALA A 143 -11.15 11.13 -8.22
CA ALA A 143 -10.35 11.57 -7.09
C ALA A 143 -10.69 13.01 -6.65
N PHE A 144 -10.89 13.91 -7.61
CA PHE A 144 -11.25 15.30 -7.33
C PHE A 144 -12.63 15.43 -6.66
N PHE A 145 -13.67 14.81 -7.23
CA PHE A 145 -15.01 14.86 -6.66
C PHE A 145 -15.11 14.06 -5.35
N GLY A 146 -14.40 12.94 -5.23
CA GLY A 146 -14.32 12.20 -3.97
C GLY A 146 -13.74 13.06 -2.85
N PHE A 147 -12.64 13.76 -3.11
CA PHE A 147 -12.04 14.70 -2.13
C PHE A 147 -13.00 15.87 -1.82
N LEU A 148 -13.67 16.43 -2.82
CA LEU A 148 -14.62 17.52 -2.61
C LEU A 148 -15.78 17.06 -1.69
N LEU A 149 -16.36 15.90 -1.98
CA LEU A 149 -17.40 15.30 -1.16
C LEU A 149 -16.92 15.06 0.28
N ALA A 150 -15.75 14.45 0.47
CA ALA A 150 -15.19 14.24 1.80
C ALA A 150 -14.96 15.57 2.54
N SER A 151 -14.50 16.62 1.83
CA SER A 151 -14.29 17.95 2.42
C SER A 151 -15.59 18.63 2.85
N MET A 152 -16.72 18.31 2.20
CA MET A 152 -18.03 18.80 2.60
C MET A 152 -18.63 18.02 3.76
N LEU A 153 -18.43 16.70 3.81
CA LEU A 153 -19.01 15.83 4.82
C LEU A 153 -18.22 15.78 6.13
N VAL A 154 -16.91 16.03 6.07
CA VAL A 154 -15.99 15.84 7.20
C VAL A 154 -15.56 17.18 7.77
N ASN A 155 -15.92 17.41 9.05
CA ASN A 155 -15.56 18.58 9.85
C ASN A 155 -14.89 18.15 11.16
N LYS A 156 -14.49 19.10 12.01
CA LYS A 156 -13.81 18.81 13.28
C LYS A 156 -14.63 17.93 14.23
N GLY A 157 -15.97 18.03 14.21
CA GLY A 157 -16.84 17.28 15.11
C GLY A 157 -17.02 15.81 14.74
N ASN A 158 -16.78 15.43 13.48
CA ASN A 158 -16.93 14.05 13.01
C ASN A 158 -15.65 13.47 12.38
N PHE A 159 -14.51 14.14 12.57
CA PHE A 159 -13.24 13.76 11.98
C PHE A 159 -12.80 12.34 12.40
N ASP A 160 -12.89 12.03 13.68
CA ASP A 160 -12.51 10.74 14.26
C ASP A 160 -13.67 9.74 14.35
N GLN A 161 -14.83 10.08 13.75
CA GLN A 161 -15.98 9.20 13.75
C GLN A 161 -16.06 8.38 12.46
N PRO A 162 -16.52 7.12 12.51
CA PRO A 162 -16.76 6.31 11.32
C PRO A 162 -17.70 6.99 10.33
N ASN A 163 -17.33 7.03 9.05
CA ASN A 163 -18.14 7.65 8.01
C ASN A 163 -18.71 6.59 7.04
N LYS A 164 -19.92 6.12 7.34
CA LYS A 164 -20.58 5.06 6.57
C LYS A 164 -20.83 5.43 5.09
N MET A 165 -21.08 6.70 4.77
CA MET A 165 -21.32 7.13 3.39
C MET A 165 -20.06 7.03 2.53
N LEU A 166 -18.92 7.47 3.07
CA LEU A 166 -17.65 7.36 2.37
C LEU A 166 -17.20 5.91 2.26
N SER A 167 -17.38 5.10 3.33
CA SER A 167 -17.07 3.66 3.31
C SER A 167 -17.91 2.89 2.30
N ALA A 168 -19.22 3.20 2.19
CA ALA A 168 -20.11 2.55 1.24
C ALA A 168 -19.71 2.75 -0.23
N SER A 169 -19.14 3.92 -0.55
CA SER A 169 -18.61 4.21 -1.90
C SER A 169 -17.17 3.74 -2.12
N GLY A 170 -16.49 3.34 -1.06
CA GLY A 170 -15.15 2.76 -1.05
C GLY A 170 -15.16 1.24 -0.88
N THR A 171 -14.72 0.78 0.28
CA THR A 171 -14.48 -0.66 0.59
C THR A 171 -15.72 -1.53 0.46
N ASP A 172 -16.91 -1.04 0.85
CA ASP A 172 -18.14 -1.85 0.80
C ASP A 172 -18.60 -2.12 -0.65
N SER A 173 -18.17 -1.27 -1.59
CA SER A 173 -18.46 -1.47 -3.02
C SER A 173 -17.71 -2.67 -3.61
N TYR A 174 -16.53 -3.01 -3.08
CA TYR A 174 -15.73 -4.14 -3.57
C TYR A 174 -16.38 -5.47 -3.24
N SER A 175 -16.98 -5.61 -2.05
CA SER A 175 -17.74 -6.80 -1.66
C SER A 175 -18.88 -7.10 -2.65
N LYS A 176 -19.62 -6.06 -3.07
CA LYS A 176 -20.73 -6.17 -4.03
C LYS A 176 -20.27 -6.51 -5.45
N ALA A 177 -19.03 -6.24 -5.78
CA ALA A 177 -18.47 -6.49 -7.11
C ALA A 177 -18.08 -7.96 -7.34
N VAL A 178 -17.93 -8.73 -6.25
CA VAL A 178 -17.55 -10.16 -6.31
C VAL A 178 -18.81 -11.03 -6.35
N LYS A 179 -18.95 -11.83 -7.41
CA LYS A 179 -20.05 -12.80 -7.54
C LYS A 179 -19.93 -13.91 -6.50
N ASN A 180 -21.07 -14.31 -5.93
CA ASN A 180 -21.16 -15.41 -4.97
C ASN A 180 -20.25 -15.23 -3.72
N ALA A 181 -20.03 -14.00 -3.29
CA ALA A 181 -19.30 -13.72 -2.06
C ALA A 181 -20.03 -14.34 -0.85
N LYS A 182 -19.31 -15.12 -0.06
CA LYS A 182 -19.80 -15.75 1.19
C LYS A 182 -19.63 -14.79 2.38
N THR A 183 -18.63 -13.91 2.31
CA THR A 183 -18.31 -12.93 3.35
C THR A 183 -18.13 -11.53 2.75
N PRO A 184 -18.24 -10.46 3.54
CA PRO A 184 -17.99 -9.10 3.05
C PRO A 184 -16.52 -8.83 2.68
N LYS A 185 -15.62 -9.80 2.87
CA LYS A 185 -14.18 -9.66 2.62
C LYS A 185 -13.66 -10.62 1.53
N ASP A 186 -14.51 -11.38 0.88
CA ASP A 186 -14.09 -12.31 -0.18
C ASP A 186 -13.39 -11.63 -1.37
N TRP A 187 -13.62 -10.33 -1.55
CA TRP A 187 -12.90 -9.55 -2.56
C TRP A 187 -11.39 -9.48 -2.33
N LEU A 188 -10.92 -9.82 -1.11
CA LEU A 188 -9.50 -9.85 -0.78
C LEU A 188 -8.81 -11.03 -1.47
N SER A 189 -9.41 -12.23 -1.42
CA SER A 189 -8.73 -13.45 -1.86
C SER A 189 -9.71 -14.59 -2.11
N TYR A 190 -9.33 -15.54 -2.97
CA TYR A 190 -9.95 -16.87 -3.08
C TYR A 190 -9.52 -17.80 -1.94
N ASN A 191 -8.42 -17.50 -1.27
CA ASN A 191 -7.95 -18.23 -0.11
C ASN A 191 -8.85 -17.96 1.10
N GLU A 192 -9.82 -18.86 1.35
CA GLU A 192 -10.78 -18.73 2.45
C GLU A 192 -10.09 -18.64 3.83
N GLU A 193 -8.96 -19.34 4.02
CA GLU A 193 -8.18 -19.26 5.26
C GLU A 193 -7.63 -17.83 5.48
N ASN A 194 -7.10 -17.21 4.43
CA ASN A 194 -6.63 -15.82 4.49
C ASN A 194 -7.77 -14.85 4.81
N VAL A 195 -8.93 -15.03 4.19
CA VAL A 195 -10.12 -14.22 4.46
C VAL A 195 -10.58 -14.38 5.92
N GLN A 196 -10.58 -15.61 6.46
CA GLN A 196 -10.94 -15.86 7.85
C GLN A 196 -9.92 -15.28 8.82
N LYS A 197 -8.62 -15.36 8.56
CA LYS A 197 -7.58 -14.69 9.34
C LYS A 197 -7.83 -13.20 9.42
N TYR A 198 -8.17 -12.56 8.28
CA TYR A 198 -8.51 -11.12 8.24
C TYR A 198 -9.77 -10.79 9.07
N LEU A 199 -10.83 -11.60 8.96
CA LEU A 199 -12.10 -11.35 9.65
C LEU A 199 -11.99 -11.55 11.18
N ASN A 200 -11.12 -12.46 11.61
CA ASN A 200 -10.92 -12.79 13.04
C ASN A 200 -9.86 -11.92 13.73
N ASP A 201 -9.12 -11.11 12.97
CA ASP A 201 -8.09 -10.24 13.52
C ASP A 201 -8.69 -8.90 13.94
N PRO A 202 -8.64 -8.54 15.23
CA PRO A 202 -9.21 -7.28 15.73
C PRO A 202 -8.50 -6.04 15.19
N TYR A 203 -7.28 -6.20 14.64
CA TYR A 203 -6.52 -5.14 14.00
C TYR A 203 -6.73 -5.07 12.49
N CYS A 204 -7.70 -5.83 11.94
CA CYS A 204 -8.07 -5.80 10.53
C CYS A 204 -9.51 -5.32 10.33
N GLY A 205 -9.72 -4.51 9.28
CA GLY A 205 -11.06 -4.13 8.82
C GLY A 205 -11.85 -3.20 9.74
N ALA A 206 -11.18 -2.44 10.59
CA ALA A 206 -11.81 -1.43 11.43
C ALA A 206 -12.63 -0.42 10.61
N PRO A 207 -13.73 0.13 11.17
CA PRO A 207 -14.51 1.16 10.50
C PRO A 207 -13.69 2.42 10.23
N THR A 208 -13.57 2.81 8.97
CA THR A 208 -12.79 3.99 8.56
C THR A 208 -13.47 5.29 8.97
N THR A 209 -12.68 6.21 9.53
CA THR A 209 -13.15 7.52 10.02
C THR A 209 -13.32 8.55 8.90
N GLY A 210 -14.00 9.65 9.21
CA GLY A 210 -14.07 10.81 8.31
C GLY A 210 -12.69 11.37 7.97
N GLY A 211 -11.82 11.49 8.99
CA GLY A 211 -10.43 11.95 8.82
C GLY A 211 -9.61 11.05 7.91
N PHE A 212 -9.71 9.74 8.09
CA PHE A 212 -9.10 8.77 7.18
C PHE A 212 -9.50 9.03 5.72
N TRP A 213 -10.81 9.06 5.43
CA TRP A 213 -11.29 9.25 4.06
C TRP A 213 -10.87 10.59 3.47
N LYS A 214 -10.98 11.67 4.23
CA LYS A 214 -10.58 13.01 3.77
C LYS A 214 -9.10 13.04 3.37
N GLU A 215 -8.23 12.48 4.20
CA GLU A 215 -6.79 12.46 3.96
C GLU A 215 -6.39 11.48 2.84
N PHE A 216 -7.00 10.30 2.80
CA PHE A 216 -6.75 9.34 1.73
C PHE A 216 -7.18 9.91 0.37
N LEU A 217 -8.39 10.51 0.28
CA LEU A 217 -8.89 11.14 -0.95
C LEU A 217 -8.07 12.38 -1.33
N ARG A 218 -7.52 13.12 -0.34
CA ARG A 218 -6.54 14.19 -0.59
C ARG A 218 -5.30 13.64 -1.28
N GLY A 219 -4.76 12.54 -0.77
CA GLY A 219 -3.64 11.83 -1.36
C GLY A 219 -3.94 11.34 -2.78
N LEU A 220 -5.09 10.69 -3.01
CA LEU A 220 -5.52 10.24 -4.33
C LEU A 220 -5.67 11.40 -5.33
N LYS A 221 -6.21 12.54 -4.90
CA LYS A 221 -6.26 13.76 -5.72
C LYS A 221 -4.86 14.25 -6.08
N ALA A 222 -3.93 14.25 -5.11
CA ALA A 222 -2.55 14.68 -5.35
C ALA A 222 -1.87 13.81 -6.41
N ILE A 223 -1.88 12.48 -6.25
CA ILE A 223 -1.21 11.54 -7.19
C ILE A 223 -1.75 11.61 -8.61
N THR A 224 -3.00 12.05 -8.81
CA THR A 224 -3.63 12.17 -10.14
C THR A 224 -3.42 13.53 -10.80
N THR A 225 -2.78 14.48 -10.12
CA THR A 225 -2.53 15.82 -10.66
C THR A 225 -1.41 15.79 -11.68
N ARG A 226 -1.65 16.33 -12.88
CA ARG A 226 -0.66 16.32 -13.97
C ARG A 226 0.70 16.89 -13.57
N LYS A 227 0.71 17.93 -12.73
CA LYS A 227 1.95 18.56 -12.22
C LYS A 227 2.75 17.55 -11.37
N GLU A 228 2.06 16.80 -10.50
CA GLU A 228 2.71 15.81 -9.62
C GLU A 228 3.18 14.58 -10.42
N ILE A 229 2.38 14.06 -11.34
CA ILE A 229 2.76 12.93 -12.22
C ILE A 229 4.08 13.23 -12.98
N LYS A 230 4.26 14.46 -13.45
CA LYS A 230 5.46 14.87 -14.19
C LYS A 230 6.74 14.90 -13.34
N LYS A 231 6.64 14.82 -12.00
CA LYS A 231 7.80 14.76 -11.10
C LYS A 231 8.43 13.37 -11.04
N VAL A 232 7.68 12.32 -11.42
CA VAL A 232 8.22 10.95 -11.45
C VAL A 232 9.38 10.88 -12.43
N SER A 233 10.51 10.36 -11.97
CA SER A 233 11.70 10.22 -12.80
C SER A 233 11.47 9.20 -13.93
N LYS A 234 12.06 9.49 -15.09
CA LYS A 234 12.05 8.56 -16.22
C LYS A 234 13.00 7.38 -16.02
N ASP A 235 13.91 7.45 -15.06
CA ASP A 235 14.90 6.42 -14.77
C ASP A 235 14.41 5.43 -13.70
N GLU A 236 13.19 5.62 -13.16
CA GLU A 236 12.57 4.66 -12.23
C GLU A 236 12.48 3.26 -12.84
N ASN A 237 12.65 2.24 -11.98
CA ASN A 237 12.49 0.84 -12.34
C ASN A 237 11.27 0.27 -11.60
N LEU A 238 10.17 0.12 -12.33
CA LEU A 238 8.86 -0.17 -11.78
C LEU A 238 8.36 -1.55 -12.16
N LEU A 239 7.77 -2.25 -11.18
CA LEU A 239 6.96 -3.44 -11.37
C LEU A 239 5.55 -3.18 -10.85
N ILE A 240 4.54 -3.30 -11.70
CA ILE A 240 3.13 -3.25 -11.36
C ILE A 240 2.61 -4.68 -11.36
N ILE A 241 1.99 -5.12 -10.26
CA ILE A 241 1.42 -6.46 -10.11
C ILE A 241 0.01 -6.37 -9.53
N ALA A 242 -0.90 -7.19 -10.04
CA ALA A 242 -2.27 -7.27 -9.54
C ALA A 242 -2.95 -8.57 -9.96
N GLY A 243 -4.01 -8.96 -9.27
CA GLY A 243 -4.92 -10.01 -9.71
C GLY A 243 -5.84 -9.53 -10.83
N GLU A 244 -6.17 -10.40 -11.77
CA GLU A 244 -7.14 -10.10 -12.84
C GLU A 244 -8.55 -9.87 -12.27
N GLU A 245 -8.86 -10.46 -11.13
CA GLU A 245 -10.17 -10.40 -10.49
C GLU A 245 -10.21 -9.44 -9.29
N ASP A 246 -9.21 -8.56 -9.19
CA ASP A 246 -9.15 -7.51 -8.16
C ASP A 246 -10.14 -6.36 -8.47
N PRO A 247 -11.19 -6.16 -7.65
CA PRO A 247 -12.14 -5.06 -7.85
C PRO A 247 -11.53 -3.67 -7.56
N VAL A 248 -10.48 -3.58 -6.72
CA VAL A 248 -9.75 -2.31 -6.47
C VAL A 248 -9.07 -1.84 -7.75
N GLY A 249 -8.45 -2.76 -8.48
CA GLY A 249 -7.85 -2.54 -9.78
C GLY A 249 -8.85 -2.52 -10.94
N ARG A 250 -10.16 -2.43 -10.64
CA ARG A 250 -11.22 -2.46 -11.66
C ARG A 250 -11.10 -3.67 -12.60
N PHE A 251 -10.89 -4.86 -11.99
CA PHE A 251 -10.73 -6.12 -12.73
C PHE A 251 -9.64 -6.02 -13.81
N GLY A 252 -8.45 -5.60 -13.40
CA GLY A 252 -7.25 -5.50 -14.23
C GLY A 252 -7.17 -4.24 -15.12
N LYS A 253 -8.23 -3.45 -15.26
CA LYS A 253 -8.20 -2.21 -16.06
C LYS A 253 -7.27 -1.17 -15.47
N GLY A 254 -7.32 -0.98 -14.15
CA GLY A 254 -6.55 0.01 -13.43
C GLY A 254 -5.03 -0.17 -13.54
N PRO A 255 -4.49 -1.36 -13.23
CA PRO A 255 -3.07 -1.66 -13.38
C PRO A 255 -2.57 -1.48 -14.82
N ARG A 256 -3.36 -1.88 -15.83
CA ARG A 256 -3.02 -1.68 -17.25
C ARG A 256 -2.96 -0.20 -17.63
N GLU A 257 -3.93 0.61 -17.19
CA GLU A 257 -3.92 2.05 -17.40
C GLU A 257 -2.76 2.74 -16.65
N LEU A 258 -2.40 2.25 -15.45
CA LEU A 258 -1.26 2.75 -14.67
C LEU A 258 0.06 2.46 -15.38
N HIS A 259 0.25 1.25 -15.87
CA HIS A 259 1.40 0.85 -16.67
C HIS A 259 1.53 1.74 -17.93
N TRP A 260 0.45 1.89 -18.69
CA TRP A 260 0.43 2.75 -19.88
C TRP A 260 0.73 4.22 -19.52
N MET A 261 0.24 4.72 -18.39
CA MET A 261 0.52 6.09 -17.92
C MET A 261 2.03 6.30 -17.72
N TYR A 262 2.71 5.39 -17.03
CA TYR A 262 4.15 5.50 -16.80
C TYR A 262 4.95 5.35 -18.11
N GLN A 263 4.54 4.48 -19.03
CA GLN A 263 5.14 4.41 -20.35
C GLN A 263 4.99 5.73 -21.12
N LYS A 264 3.79 6.32 -21.13
CA LYS A 264 3.53 7.63 -21.75
C LYS A 264 4.31 8.78 -21.12
N LEU A 265 4.58 8.69 -19.82
CA LEU A 265 5.44 9.64 -19.12
C LEU A 265 6.92 9.51 -19.54
N GLY A 266 7.28 8.39 -20.16
CA GLY A 266 8.65 8.10 -20.63
C GLY A 266 9.48 7.35 -19.58
N VAL A 267 8.87 6.70 -18.59
CA VAL A 267 9.59 5.81 -17.66
C VAL A 267 10.17 4.65 -18.44
N LYS A 268 11.50 4.49 -18.38
CA LYS A 268 12.25 3.57 -19.26
C LYS A 268 12.05 2.10 -18.88
N LYS A 269 11.88 1.81 -17.60
CA LYS A 269 11.78 0.45 -17.05
C LYS A 269 10.48 0.30 -16.26
N VAL A 270 9.40 -0.02 -16.94
CA VAL A 270 8.13 -0.33 -16.29
C VAL A 270 7.59 -1.66 -16.81
N LYS A 271 7.35 -2.60 -15.89
CA LYS A 271 6.80 -3.93 -16.17
C LYS A 271 5.43 -4.07 -15.54
N LEU A 272 4.56 -4.82 -16.20
CA LEU A 272 3.25 -5.22 -15.67
C LEU A 272 3.15 -6.74 -15.67
N LYS A 273 2.70 -7.31 -14.56
CA LYS A 273 2.28 -8.72 -14.49
C LYS A 273 0.91 -8.81 -13.82
N MET A 274 -0.02 -9.37 -14.55
CA MET A 274 -1.34 -9.74 -14.05
C MET A 274 -1.37 -11.22 -13.71
N PHE A 275 -2.07 -11.59 -12.65
CA PHE A 275 -2.22 -12.97 -12.19
C PHE A 275 -3.67 -13.43 -12.37
N ASP A 276 -3.87 -14.45 -13.21
CA ASP A 276 -5.18 -15.05 -13.44
C ASP A 276 -5.68 -15.73 -12.16
N HIS A 277 -6.98 -15.73 -11.95
CA HIS A 277 -7.63 -16.35 -10.80
C HIS A 277 -7.08 -15.86 -9.45
N MET A 278 -6.65 -14.61 -9.38
CA MET A 278 -6.29 -13.93 -8.13
C MET A 278 -7.10 -12.67 -7.96
N ARG A 279 -7.49 -12.41 -6.71
CA ARG A 279 -8.17 -11.19 -6.27
C ARG A 279 -7.16 -10.15 -5.76
N HIS A 280 -7.50 -9.42 -4.73
CA HIS A 280 -6.74 -8.23 -4.28
C HIS A 280 -5.43 -8.56 -3.58
N GLU A 281 -5.43 -9.49 -2.64
CA GLU A 281 -4.25 -9.88 -1.84
C GLU A 281 -3.44 -10.98 -2.52
N ILE A 282 -2.90 -10.72 -3.71
CA ILE A 282 -2.17 -11.71 -4.51
C ILE A 282 -1.00 -12.38 -3.77
N HIS A 283 -0.43 -11.71 -2.77
CA HIS A 283 0.67 -12.23 -1.95
C HIS A 283 0.20 -13.18 -0.83
N ASN A 284 -1.10 -13.28 -0.59
CA ASN A 284 -1.77 -14.19 0.36
C ASN A 284 -2.74 -15.17 -0.34
N GLU A 285 -2.76 -15.16 -1.67
CA GLU A 285 -3.70 -15.92 -2.50
C GLU A 285 -3.28 -17.39 -2.62
N ILE A 286 -4.17 -18.22 -3.14
CA ILE A 286 -3.81 -19.59 -3.59
C ILE A 286 -2.80 -19.44 -4.74
N GLY A 287 -1.63 -20.10 -4.63
CA GLY A 287 -0.55 -19.96 -5.60
C GLY A 287 0.33 -18.71 -5.42
N LYS A 288 0.30 -18.10 -4.25
CA LYS A 288 1.11 -16.93 -3.84
C LYS A 288 2.61 -17.07 -4.08
N GLU A 289 3.13 -18.30 -4.14
CA GLU A 289 4.54 -18.61 -4.39
C GLU A 289 5.01 -18.08 -5.77
N ALA A 290 4.13 -18.06 -6.76
CA ALA A 290 4.42 -17.49 -8.07
C ALA A 290 4.59 -15.96 -7.98
N VAL A 291 3.79 -15.29 -7.13
CA VAL A 291 3.89 -13.85 -6.86
C VAL A 291 5.20 -13.55 -6.12
N TRP A 292 5.50 -14.31 -5.06
CA TRP A 292 6.73 -14.15 -4.27
C TRP A 292 7.99 -14.38 -5.11
N THR A 293 7.95 -15.40 -5.98
CA THR A 293 9.04 -15.68 -6.93
C THR A 293 9.25 -14.53 -7.90
N LEU A 294 8.18 -13.93 -8.42
CA LEU A 294 8.30 -12.76 -9.30
C LEU A 294 8.89 -11.56 -8.54
N ILE A 295 8.40 -11.29 -7.33
CA ILE A 295 8.91 -10.20 -6.48
C ILE A 295 10.41 -10.39 -6.23
N SER A 296 10.83 -11.55 -5.74
CA SER A 296 12.24 -11.81 -5.44
C SER A 296 13.13 -11.70 -6.69
N LYS A 297 12.71 -12.25 -7.83
CA LYS A 297 13.44 -12.14 -9.10
C LYS A 297 13.55 -10.69 -9.58
N PHE A 298 12.48 -9.90 -9.45
CA PHE A 298 12.52 -8.48 -9.82
C PHE A 298 13.46 -7.70 -8.91
N LEU A 299 13.42 -7.95 -7.60
CA LEU A 299 14.27 -7.28 -6.64
C LEU A 299 15.76 -7.58 -6.90
N LEU A 300 16.13 -8.83 -7.14
CA LEU A 300 17.52 -9.28 -7.28
C LEU A 300 18.13 -9.11 -8.69
N ALA A 301 17.30 -8.87 -9.73
CA ALA A 301 17.79 -8.61 -11.10
C ALA A 301 18.44 -7.22 -11.19
#